data_422147d6f7dc8f4773fd53774b0e6304
#
_entry.id   422147d6f7dc8f4773fd53774b0e6304
#
_cell.length_a   1.000
_cell.length_b   1.000
_cell.length_c   1.000
_cell.angle_alpha   90.00
_cell.angle_beta   90.00
_cell.angle_gamma   90.00
#
_symmetry.space_group_name_H-M   'P 1'
#
loop_
_entity.id
_entity.type
_entity.pdbx_description
1 polymer ?
#
loop_
_entity_poly.entity_id
_entity_poly.type
_entity_poly.pdbx_seq_one_letter_code
_entity_poly.pdbx_strand_id
1 'polypeptide(L)'
;MQQYDYIIAGAGAAGLSLVTRLIASGKFDEKKILLIDRGPKTVNDRTWCFWEKENSFFEEIIHRKWNRLYFHSNHFSADLDMQPYRYKMIRGIDFYNWCFAKINAKKNIDIRYGEVFIDKEQTAGTKIYLDKEEIITGNALVFNSIHSARISKKNNLDLLQHFKGW
;
A
#
# COMPACT_ATOMS: atom_id res chain seq x y z
N MET A 1 -2.49 27.53 -8.29
CA MET A 1 -2.40 26.06 -8.29
C MET A 1 -2.05 25.59 -6.88
N GLN A 2 -2.63 24.49 -6.45
CA GLN A 2 -2.37 23.98 -5.10
C GLN A 2 -1.00 23.26 -5.12
N GLN A 3 -0.09 23.68 -4.27
CA GLN A 3 1.25 23.10 -4.15
C GLN A 3 1.23 22.07 -3.02
N TYR A 4 1.78 20.86 -3.27
CA TYR A 4 1.92 19.79 -2.31
C TYR A 4 3.38 19.64 -1.88
N ASP A 5 3.60 19.23 -0.63
CA ASP A 5 4.92 18.83 -0.13
C ASP A 5 5.21 17.36 -0.47
N TYR A 6 4.15 16.53 -0.44
CA TYR A 6 4.25 15.09 -0.70
C TYR A 6 3.14 14.65 -1.66
N ILE A 7 3.51 13.80 -2.62
CA ILE A 7 2.57 13.14 -3.52
C ILE A 7 2.77 11.64 -3.40
N ILE A 8 1.70 10.92 -3.05
CA ILE A 8 1.72 9.47 -2.89
C ILE A 8 0.84 8.87 -3.97
N ALA A 9 1.47 8.19 -4.92
CA ALA A 9 0.81 7.53 -6.03
C ALA A 9 0.58 6.07 -5.69
N GLY A 10 -0.69 5.70 -5.55
CA GLY A 10 -1.18 4.39 -5.17
C GLY A 10 -1.68 4.31 -3.72
N ALA A 11 -3.00 4.12 -3.55
CA ALA A 11 -3.66 3.85 -2.28
C ALA A 11 -3.76 2.35 -1.99
N GLY A 12 -2.69 1.61 -2.27
CA GLY A 12 -2.51 0.23 -1.85
C GLY A 12 -1.88 0.11 -0.47
N ALA A 13 -1.43 -1.11 -0.10
CA ALA A 13 -0.81 -1.36 1.21
C ALA A 13 0.36 -0.41 1.51
N ALA A 14 1.24 -0.18 0.54
CA ALA A 14 2.41 0.67 0.74
C ALA A 14 2.04 2.15 0.93
N GLY A 15 1.23 2.72 0.00
CA GLY A 15 0.84 4.13 0.07
C GLY A 15 0.02 4.45 1.30
N LEU A 16 -1.00 3.65 1.60
CA LEU A 16 -1.84 3.86 2.80
C LEU A 16 -1.04 3.65 4.10
N SER A 17 -0.13 2.66 4.15
CA SER A 17 0.75 2.49 5.31
C SER A 17 1.66 3.70 5.52
N LEU A 18 2.19 4.28 4.44
CA LEU A 18 3.01 5.48 4.52
C LEU A 18 2.19 6.64 5.07
N VAL A 19 1.05 6.96 4.45
CA VAL A 19 0.20 8.10 4.88
C VAL A 19 -0.21 7.97 6.34
N THR A 20 -0.69 6.81 6.76
CA THR A 20 -1.13 6.60 8.14
C THR A 20 0.01 6.71 9.16
N ARG A 21 1.24 6.32 8.79
CA ARG A 21 2.43 6.52 9.63
C ARG A 21 2.87 7.98 9.69
N LEU A 22 2.76 8.72 8.56
CA LEU A 22 2.99 10.18 8.58
C LEU A 22 2.00 10.86 9.53
N ILE A 23 0.71 10.52 9.47
CA ILE A 23 -0.31 11.02 10.39
C ILE A 23 0.04 10.68 11.85
N ALA A 24 0.37 9.42 12.13
CA ALA A 24 0.66 8.96 13.49
C ALA A 24 1.90 9.61 14.10
N SER A 25 2.85 10.03 13.27
CA SER A 25 4.07 10.70 13.74
C SER A 25 3.83 12.11 14.27
N GLY A 26 2.72 12.77 13.89
CA GLY A 26 2.41 14.17 14.21
C GLY A 26 3.36 15.21 13.60
N LYS A 27 4.37 14.77 12.81
CA LYS A 27 5.41 15.68 12.27
C LYS A 27 5.03 16.32 10.93
N PHE A 28 3.91 15.90 10.36
CA PHE A 28 3.49 16.28 9.00
C PHE A 28 2.15 17.01 8.96
N ASP A 29 1.66 17.49 10.08
CA ASP A 29 0.35 18.17 10.18
C ASP A 29 0.33 19.50 9.40
N GLU A 30 1.47 20.18 9.27
CA GLU A 30 1.65 21.40 8.47
C GLU A 30 2.02 21.13 7.00
N LYS A 31 2.16 19.85 6.61
CA LYS A 31 2.55 19.45 5.27
C LYS A 31 1.33 19.10 4.42
N LYS A 32 1.28 19.62 3.22
CA LYS A 32 0.23 19.27 2.25
C LYS A 32 0.55 17.99 1.53
N ILE A 33 -0.32 17.01 1.62
CA ILE A 33 -0.14 15.66 1.07
C ILE A 33 -1.24 15.40 0.03
N LEU A 34 -0.85 14.92 -1.15
CA LEU A 34 -1.78 14.40 -2.15
C LEU A 34 -1.65 12.89 -2.24
N LEU A 35 -2.76 12.19 -2.01
CA LEU A 35 -2.88 10.76 -2.28
C LEU A 35 -3.68 10.55 -3.57
N ILE A 36 -3.11 9.83 -4.52
CA ILE A 36 -3.76 9.52 -5.80
C ILE A 36 -3.87 8.03 -6.02
N ASP A 37 -5.03 7.58 -6.54
CA ASP A 37 -5.25 6.18 -6.92
C ASP A 37 -6.26 6.12 -8.06
N ARG A 38 -6.37 4.96 -8.71
CA ARG A 38 -7.34 4.73 -9.78
C ARG A 38 -8.79 4.90 -9.32
N GLY A 39 -9.10 4.50 -8.08
CA GLY A 39 -10.45 4.57 -7.54
C GLY A 39 -10.53 4.23 -6.06
N PRO A 40 -11.72 4.43 -5.47
CA PRO A 40 -11.94 4.15 -4.06
C PRO A 40 -11.81 2.65 -3.76
N LYS A 41 -11.38 2.33 -2.55
CA LYS A 41 -11.21 0.97 -2.04
C LYS A 41 -12.46 0.53 -1.27
N THR A 42 -13.44 -0.01 -1.95
CA THR A 42 -14.75 -0.35 -1.39
C THR A 42 -15.01 -1.85 -1.24
N VAL A 43 -14.08 -2.68 -1.73
CA VAL A 43 -14.23 -4.14 -1.73
C VAL A 43 -13.04 -4.83 -1.05
N ASN A 44 -13.27 -6.04 -0.56
CA ASN A 44 -12.23 -6.87 0.03
C ASN A 44 -11.47 -7.62 -1.08
N ASP A 45 -10.66 -6.89 -1.85
CA ASP A 45 -9.92 -7.41 -3.01
C ASP A 45 -8.54 -7.98 -2.67
N ARG A 46 -8.10 -7.80 -1.43
CA ARG A 46 -6.77 -8.21 -0.95
C ARG A 46 -6.84 -8.82 0.44
N THR A 47 -5.86 -9.68 0.71
CA THR A 47 -5.56 -10.21 2.03
C THR A 47 -4.05 -10.15 2.21
N TRP A 48 -3.60 -9.61 3.32
CA TRP A 48 -2.18 -9.57 3.66
C TRP A 48 -1.92 -10.44 4.86
N CYS A 49 -1.00 -11.39 4.68
CA CYS A 49 -0.52 -12.25 5.75
C CYS A 49 0.97 -11.97 5.99
N PHE A 50 1.36 -11.95 7.25
CA PHE A 50 2.72 -11.65 7.63
C PHE A 50 3.08 -12.26 8.99
N TRP A 51 4.37 -12.35 9.23
CA TRP A 51 4.94 -12.84 10.46
C TRP A 51 5.35 -11.67 11.34
N GLU A 52 4.97 -11.72 12.60
CA GLU A 52 5.29 -10.66 13.53
C GLU A 52 5.53 -11.23 14.93
N LYS A 53 6.56 -10.70 15.57
CA LYS A 53 6.96 -11.13 16.91
C LYS A 53 6.13 -10.43 17.99
N GLU A 54 5.92 -9.14 17.83
CA GLU A 54 5.24 -8.27 18.79
C GLU A 54 3.99 -7.64 18.17
N ASN A 55 3.23 -6.92 18.97
CA ASN A 55 2.10 -6.15 18.46
C ASN A 55 2.61 -4.89 17.73
N SER A 56 2.06 -4.63 16.57
CA SER A 56 2.51 -3.55 15.69
C SER A 56 1.46 -2.48 15.46
N PHE A 57 1.82 -1.58 14.55
CA PHE A 57 1.01 -0.45 14.13
C PHE A 57 -0.40 -0.82 13.64
N PHE A 58 -0.57 -2.02 13.09
CA PHE A 58 -1.84 -2.51 12.53
C PHE A 58 -2.56 -3.51 13.44
N GLU A 59 -2.18 -3.62 14.70
CA GLU A 59 -2.69 -4.65 15.61
C GLU A 59 -4.22 -4.62 15.77
N GLU A 60 -4.82 -3.44 15.79
CA GLU A 60 -6.27 -3.28 15.99
C GLU A 60 -7.12 -3.80 14.83
N ILE A 61 -6.52 -3.98 13.63
CA ILE A 61 -7.21 -4.47 12.43
C ILE A 61 -6.80 -5.88 12.03
N ILE A 62 -6.10 -6.59 12.91
CA ILE A 62 -5.76 -7.99 12.67
C ILE A 62 -7.04 -8.83 12.70
N HIS A 63 -7.38 -9.42 11.56
CA HIS A 63 -8.55 -10.27 11.41
C HIS A 63 -8.35 -11.65 12.04
N ARG A 64 -7.15 -12.24 11.88
CA ARG A 64 -6.79 -13.56 12.44
C ARG A 64 -5.33 -13.59 12.86
N LYS A 65 -5.08 -14.41 13.93
CA LYS A 65 -3.74 -14.70 14.45
C LYS A 65 -3.62 -16.20 14.64
N TRP A 66 -2.48 -16.75 14.25
CA TRP A 66 -2.14 -18.16 14.47
C TRP A 66 -0.81 -18.23 15.22
N ASN A 67 -0.78 -19.02 16.27
CA ASN A 67 0.41 -19.28 17.08
C ASN A 67 1.10 -20.59 16.67
N ARG A 68 0.39 -21.45 15.94
CA ARG A 68 0.85 -22.74 15.44
C ARG A 68 0.40 -22.91 14.02
N LEU A 69 1.23 -23.54 13.21
CA LEU A 69 0.90 -23.97 11.86
C LEU A 69 1.11 -25.47 11.72
N TYR A 70 0.29 -26.08 10.91
CA TYR A 70 0.46 -27.46 10.49
C TYR A 70 0.87 -27.50 9.03
N PHE A 71 1.97 -28.18 8.74
CA PHE A 71 2.41 -28.43 7.38
C PHE A 71 2.17 -29.88 7.02
N HIS A 72 1.58 -30.11 5.85
CA HIS A 72 1.31 -31.45 5.35
C HIS A 72 1.71 -31.58 3.88
N SER A 73 2.37 -32.68 3.55
CA SER A 73 2.63 -33.13 2.19
C SER A 73 2.49 -34.64 2.10
N ASN A 74 2.61 -35.21 0.90
CA ASN A 74 2.45 -36.65 0.68
C ASN A 74 3.43 -37.52 1.53
N HIS A 75 4.59 -36.98 1.88
CA HIS A 75 5.65 -37.72 2.56
C HIS A 75 6.13 -37.08 3.86
N PHE A 76 5.53 -35.95 4.25
CA PHE A 76 5.97 -35.21 5.43
C PHE A 76 4.80 -34.43 6.04
N SER A 77 4.69 -34.53 7.36
CA SER A 77 3.74 -33.74 8.16
C SER A 77 4.43 -33.23 9.42
N ALA A 78 4.22 -31.98 9.74
CA ALA A 78 4.78 -31.37 10.93
C ALA A 78 3.82 -30.35 11.55
N ASP A 79 3.76 -30.34 12.85
CA ASP A 79 3.19 -29.27 13.65
C ASP A 79 4.33 -28.29 13.96
N LEU A 80 4.17 -27.05 13.51
CA LEU A 80 5.21 -26.04 13.58
C LEU A 80 4.91 -25.09 14.74
N ASP A 81 5.75 -25.14 15.76
CA ASP A 81 5.80 -24.07 16.76
C ASP A 81 6.50 -22.84 16.14
N MET A 82 5.77 -21.73 16.11
CA MET A 82 6.26 -20.51 15.45
C MET A 82 6.89 -19.52 16.42
N GLN A 83 6.98 -19.88 17.72
CA GLN A 83 7.56 -18.98 18.72
C GLN A 83 8.96 -18.50 18.33
N PRO A 84 9.27 -17.21 18.46
CA PRO A 84 8.46 -16.13 19.06
C PRO A 84 7.52 -15.40 18.09
N TYR A 85 7.33 -15.91 16.88
CA TYR A 85 6.51 -15.28 15.85
C TYR A 85 5.04 -15.74 15.90
N ARG A 86 4.16 -14.88 15.42
CA ARG A 86 2.76 -15.19 15.13
C ARG A 86 2.50 -14.91 13.66
N TYR A 87 1.74 -15.77 13.02
CA TYR A 87 1.24 -15.51 11.68
C TYR A 87 -0.05 -14.71 11.79
N LYS A 88 -0.10 -13.57 11.18
CA LYS A 88 -1.22 -12.62 11.27
C LYS A 88 -1.80 -12.36 9.89
N MET A 89 -3.10 -12.08 9.85
CA MET A 89 -3.83 -11.78 8.63
C MET A 89 -4.66 -10.51 8.79
N ILE A 90 -4.59 -9.62 7.79
CA ILE A 90 -5.42 -8.43 7.64
C ILE A 90 -6.21 -8.57 6.34
N ARG A 91 -7.52 -8.34 6.40
CA ARG A 91 -8.34 -8.22 5.19
C ARG A 91 -8.17 -6.84 4.57
N GLY A 92 -8.20 -6.76 3.24
CA GLY A 92 -8.06 -5.50 2.53
C GLY A 92 -9.08 -4.45 2.97
N ILE A 93 -10.33 -4.84 3.09
CA ILE A 93 -11.41 -3.90 3.46
C ILE A 93 -11.22 -3.31 4.88
N ASP A 94 -10.75 -4.11 5.85
CA ASP A 94 -10.49 -3.63 7.22
C ASP A 94 -9.34 -2.62 7.22
N PHE A 95 -8.29 -2.92 6.46
CA PHE A 95 -7.16 -2.03 6.29
C PHE A 95 -7.55 -0.72 5.60
N TYR A 96 -8.31 -0.79 4.51
CA TYR A 96 -8.77 0.40 3.79
C TYR A 96 -9.62 1.29 4.67
N ASN A 97 -10.64 0.72 5.32
CA ASN A 97 -11.54 1.48 6.19
C ASN A 97 -10.76 2.18 7.32
N TRP A 98 -9.84 1.48 7.96
CA TRP A 98 -9.01 2.03 9.03
C TRP A 98 -8.10 3.17 8.55
N CYS A 99 -7.43 2.98 7.40
CA CYS A 99 -6.57 4.01 6.83
C CYS A 99 -7.35 5.24 6.41
N PHE A 100 -8.44 5.07 5.67
CA PHE A 100 -9.25 6.19 5.19
C PHE A 100 -9.98 6.92 6.32
N ALA A 101 -10.38 6.26 7.39
CA ALA A 101 -10.91 6.95 8.57
C ALA A 101 -9.89 7.95 9.16
N LYS A 102 -8.62 7.55 9.25
CA LYS A 102 -7.55 8.43 9.72
C LYS A 102 -7.22 9.56 8.72
N ILE A 103 -7.20 9.26 7.44
CA ILE A 103 -6.90 10.22 6.37
C ILE A 103 -8.01 11.28 6.30
N ASN A 104 -9.27 10.88 6.29
CA ASN A 104 -10.41 11.79 6.18
C ASN A 104 -10.57 12.72 7.40
N ALA A 105 -9.97 12.37 8.52
CA ALA A 105 -9.91 13.25 9.71
C ALA A 105 -8.87 14.39 9.57
N LYS A 106 -8.05 14.39 8.52
CA LYS A 106 -6.98 15.37 8.29
C LYS A 106 -7.33 16.33 7.16
N LYS A 107 -7.19 17.65 7.41
CA LYS A 107 -7.49 18.69 6.43
C LYS A 107 -6.36 19.00 5.46
N ASN A 108 -5.16 18.52 5.77
CA ASN A 108 -3.95 18.72 4.98
C ASN A 108 -3.66 17.58 4.00
N ILE A 109 -4.56 16.61 3.87
CA ILE A 109 -4.44 15.47 2.97
C ILE A 109 -5.59 15.50 1.96
N ASP A 110 -5.25 15.66 0.71
CA ASP A 110 -6.19 15.57 -0.41
C ASP A 110 -6.14 14.18 -1.04
N ILE A 111 -7.30 13.68 -1.47
CA ILE A 111 -7.43 12.43 -2.21
C ILE A 111 -7.97 12.74 -3.59
N ARG A 112 -7.32 12.22 -4.64
CA ARG A 112 -7.82 12.29 -6.01
C ARG A 112 -7.84 10.91 -6.64
N TYR A 113 -8.90 10.64 -7.38
CA TYR A 113 -9.09 9.38 -8.10
C TYR A 113 -9.08 9.63 -9.60
N GLY A 114 -8.49 8.70 -10.35
CA GLY A 114 -8.41 8.73 -11.79
C GLY A 114 -7.34 7.78 -12.32
N GLU A 115 -7.21 7.71 -13.63
CA GLU A 115 -6.15 6.93 -14.26
C GLU A 115 -4.80 7.62 -14.04
N VAL A 116 -3.89 6.95 -13.32
CA VAL A 116 -2.59 7.52 -12.95
C VAL A 116 -1.52 7.03 -13.90
N PHE A 117 -0.83 7.96 -14.52
CA PHE A 117 0.37 7.71 -15.31
C PHE A 117 1.54 8.52 -14.75
N ILE A 118 2.70 7.86 -14.58
CA ILE A 118 3.91 8.49 -14.05
C ILE A 118 5.01 8.35 -15.08
N ASP A 119 5.50 9.49 -15.55
CA ASP A 119 6.66 9.57 -16.43
C ASP A 119 7.88 10.05 -15.63
N LYS A 120 8.96 9.27 -15.71
CA LYS A 120 10.25 9.63 -15.13
C LYS A 120 11.15 10.11 -16.25
N GLU A 121 11.19 11.40 -16.46
CA GLU A 121 12.17 12.00 -17.35
C GLU A 121 13.54 12.02 -16.64
N GLN A 122 14.59 11.58 -17.34
CA GLN A 122 15.94 11.52 -16.77
C GLN A 122 16.51 12.88 -16.36
N THR A 123 16.03 13.96 -16.96
CA THR A 123 16.57 15.33 -16.79
C THR A 123 15.58 16.32 -16.18
N ALA A 124 14.27 16.08 -16.27
CA ALA A 124 13.23 17.05 -15.89
C ALA A 124 12.43 16.66 -14.62
N GLY A 125 12.79 15.56 -13.96
CA GLY A 125 12.11 15.10 -12.76
C GLY A 125 10.94 14.15 -13.04
N THR A 126 10.05 14.00 -12.06
CA THR A 126 8.89 13.10 -12.16
C THR A 126 7.67 13.87 -12.58
N LYS A 127 7.06 13.50 -13.70
CA LYS A 127 5.75 14.00 -14.12
C LYS A 127 4.66 13.01 -13.77
N ILE A 128 3.57 13.52 -13.20
CA ILE A 128 2.41 12.72 -12.82
C ILE A 128 1.22 13.22 -13.59
N TYR A 129 0.49 12.30 -14.21
CA TYR A 129 -0.74 12.57 -14.93
C TYR A 129 -1.90 11.84 -14.24
N LEU A 130 -3.01 12.54 -14.06
CA LEU A 130 -4.27 12.00 -13.59
C LEU A 130 -5.33 12.29 -14.64
N ASP A 131 -5.94 11.24 -15.22
CA ASP A 131 -6.90 11.36 -16.35
C ASP A 131 -6.35 12.21 -17.51
N LYS A 132 -5.05 12.05 -17.83
CA LYS A 132 -4.29 12.78 -18.85
C LYS A 132 -3.97 14.24 -18.50
N GLU A 133 -4.43 14.76 -17.38
CA GLU A 133 -4.05 16.07 -16.87
C GLU A 133 -2.76 15.99 -16.06
N GLU A 134 -1.81 16.87 -16.33
CA GLU A 134 -0.55 16.92 -15.59
C GLU A 134 -0.78 17.49 -14.18
N ILE A 135 -0.34 16.75 -13.17
CA ILE A 135 -0.23 17.26 -11.81
C ILE A 135 1.13 17.94 -11.69
N ILE A 136 1.11 19.23 -11.43
CA ILE A 136 2.36 19.98 -11.21
C ILE A 136 2.97 19.53 -9.89
N THR A 137 4.08 18.81 -9.96
CA THR A 137 4.77 18.28 -8.79
C THR A 137 5.61 19.35 -8.07
N GLY A 138 6.12 20.33 -8.78
CA GLY A 138 6.99 21.35 -8.21
C GLY A 138 8.18 20.72 -7.46
N ASN A 139 8.33 21.11 -6.18
CA ASN A 139 9.35 20.54 -5.27
C ASN A 139 8.79 19.39 -4.41
N ALA A 140 7.61 18.84 -4.73
CA ALA A 140 7.01 17.76 -3.96
C ALA A 140 7.86 16.49 -3.99
N LEU A 141 7.98 15.83 -2.84
CA LEU A 141 8.55 14.50 -2.78
C LEU A 141 7.51 13.47 -3.24
N VAL A 142 7.83 12.70 -4.28
CA VAL A 142 6.92 11.73 -4.90
C VAL A 142 7.25 10.31 -4.45
N PHE A 143 6.26 9.64 -3.85
CA PHE A 143 6.30 8.21 -3.53
C PHE A 143 5.39 7.46 -4.50
N ASN A 144 5.96 6.56 -5.28
CA ASN A 144 5.23 5.78 -6.28
C ASN A 144 5.16 4.31 -5.89
N SER A 145 3.94 3.82 -5.64
CA SER A 145 3.65 2.38 -5.45
C SER A 145 2.80 1.78 -6.57
N ILE A 146 2.59 2.53 -7.67
CA ILE A 146 1.83 2.04 -8.82
C ILE A 146 2.78 1.21 -9.68
N HIS A 147 2.42 -0.06 -9.84
CA HIS A 147 3.10 -0.94 -10.77
C HIS A 147 2.59 -0.66 -12.19
N SER A 148 3.44 -0.11 -13.06
CA SER A 148 3.18 -0.13 -14.50
C SER A 148 3.79 -1.41 -15.06
N ALA A 149 2.94 -2.29 -15.56
CA ALA A 149 3.39 -3.42 -16.37
C ALA A 149 3.93 -2.88 -17.73
N ARG A 150 5.06 -2.17 -17.70
CA ARG A 150 5.83 -1.95 -18.92
C ARG A 150 6.46 -3.27 -19.26
N ILE A 151 6.00 -3.81 -20.38
CA ILE A 151 6.46 -4.99 -21.08
C ILE A 151 7.96 -5.21 -20.83
N SER A 152 8.24 -6.37 -20.26
CA SER A 152 9.56 -6.96 -20.12
C SER A 152 10.44 -6.64 -21.32
N LYS A 153 11.60 -6.04 -21.07
CA LYS A 153 12.66 -6.03 -22.06
C LYS A 153 12.99 -7.49 -22.39
N LYS A 154 13.23 -7.79 -23.64
CA LYS A 154 13.38 -9.12 -24.28
C LYS A 154 14.16 -10.21 -23.50
N ASN A 155 14.76 -9.91 -22.38
CA ASN A 155 15.59 -10.82 -21.58
C ASN A 155 15.13 -11.02 -20.12
N ASN A 156 13.92 -10.57 -19.75
CA ASN A 156 13.39 -10.80 -18.40
C ASN A 156 12.41 -11.98 -18.44
N LEU A 157 12.50 -12.85 -17.46
CA LEU A 157 11.55 -13.93 -17.22
C LEU A 157 10.42 -13.36 -16.33
N ASP A 158 9.23 -13.23 -16.89
CA ASP A 158 8.05 -12.85 -16.14
C ASP A 158 7.35 -14.10 -15.62
N LEU A 159 7.24 -14.23 -14.29
CA LEU A 159 6.56 -15.33 -13.64
C LEU A 159 5.24 -14.83 -13.06
N LEU A 160 4.16 -15.55 -13.38
CA LEU A 160 2.84 -15.35 -12.80
C LEU A 160 2.57 -16.46 -11.79
N GLN A 161 2.31 -16.07 -10.54
CA GLN A 161 1.96 -17.01 -9.49
C GLN A 161 0.48 -16.89 -9.15
N HIS A 162 -0.25 -18.00 -9.31
CA HIS A 162 -1.66 -18.09 -8.96
C HIS A 162 -1.82 -18.83 -7.63
N PHE A 163 -2.67 -18.29 -6.76
CA PHE A 163 -3.08 -18.93 -5.53
C PHE A 163 -4.58 -19.19 -5.54
N LYS A 164 -4.97 -20.30 -4.97
CA LYS A 164 -6.35 -20.56 -4.59
C LYS A 164 -6.35 -21.02 -3.13
N GLY A 165 -6.99 -20.24 -2.28
CA GLY A 165 -7.24 -20.59 -0.89
C GLY A 165 -8.68 -21.11 -0.70
N TRP A 166 -8.88 -21.95 0.31
CA TRP A 166 -10.15 -22.48 0.73
C TRP A 166 -10.49 -22.03 2.14
#